data_3b1ce6344fdeb2a8891ce8198bfeeec3
#
_entry.id   3b1ce6344fdeb2a8891ce8198bfeeec3
#
_cell.length_a   1.000
_cell.length_b   1.000
_cell.length_c   1.000
_cell.angle_alpha   90.00
_cell.angle_beta   90.00
_cell.angle_gamma   90.00
#
_symmetry.space_group_name_H-M   'P 1'
#
loop_
_entity.id
_entity.type
_entity.pdbx_description
1 polymer ?
#
loop_
_entity_poly.entity_id
_entity_poly.type
_entity_poly.pdbx_seq_one_letter_code
_entity_poly.pdbx_strand_id
1 'polypeptide(L)'
;MFPAHKIFAHRGLHSLSVPANSLQAMTEALSLGFSIETDIRDRAGSVVVSHDPPKSSEKTVTLLSKILEIRRNELQTLALNVKSDGLLDILPLKPMGSHFFFDMSAPETVKFRTVGAPIAIRASEYESVSVSGTNASWVWLDSFEGDWFLDRDIGVDFLGKPTVVVSSELHGRKPEAAWKWVTSQHLKGNDVSICTDLPNQFLDFFDESPGGK
;
A
#
# COMPACT_ATOMS: atom_id res chain seq x y z
N MET A 1 -4.97 10.61 18.03
CA MET A 1 -5.40 9.37 17.31
C MET A 1 -4.78 9.34 15.91
N PHE A 2 -4.18 8.23 15.51
CA PHE A 2 -3.68 8.06 14.13
C PHE A 2 -4.85 7.91 13.14
N PRO A 3 -4.85 8.60 11.99
CA PRO A 3 -5.97 8.53 11.07
C PRO A 3 -6.09 7.14 10.43
N ALA A 4 -7.25 6.47 10.56
CA ALA A 4 -7.44 5.12 10.03
C ALA A 4 -7.14 5.01 8.53
N HIS A 5 -7.46 6.03 7.72
CA HIS A 5 -7.19 6.04 6.28
C HIS A 5 -5.69 6.12 5.93
N LYS A 6 -4.80 6.39 6.89
CA LYS A 6 -3.34 6.30 6.74
C LYS A 6 -2.77 4.93 7.08
N ILE A 7 -3.62 3.98 7.47
CA ILE A 7 -3.24 2.59 7.69
C ILE A 7 -3.72 1.79 6.48
N PHE A 8 -2.80 1.20 5.76
CA PHE A 8 -3.06 0.30 4.65
C PHE A 8 -3.12 -1.13 5.18
N ALA A 9 -4.33 -1.71 5.21
CA ALA A 9 -4.48 -3.13 5.50
C ALA A 9 -3.87 -3.93 4.34
N HIS A 10 -2.77 -4.63 4.60
CA HIS A 10 -2.08 -5.46 3.61
C HIS A 10 -2.99 -6.59 3.15
N ARG A 11 -3.38 -6.58 1.86
CA ARG A 11 -4.34 -7.53 1.27
C ARG A 11 -5.71 -7.58 1.98
N GLY A 12 -6.11 -6.47 2.63
CA GLY A 12 -7.33 -6.37 3.43
C GLY A 12 -7.21 -6.93 4.84
N LEU A 13 -8.32 -6.96 5.60
CA LEU A 13 -8.36 -7.58 6.93
C LEU A 13 -8.57 -9.09 6.77
N HIS A 14 -7.49 -9.82 6.60
CA HIS A 14 -7.50 -11.26 6.42
C HIS A 14 -7.22 -12.02 7.73
N SER A 15 -7.59 -13.28 7.76
CA SER A 15 -7.41 -14.20 8.90
C SER A 15 -7.35 -15.65 8.42
N LEU A 16 -7.27 -16.61 9.32
CA LEU A 16 -7.37 -18.04 8.98
C LEU A 16 -8.70 -18.40 8.28
N SER A 17 -9.77 -17.64 8.54
CA SER A 17 -11.11 -17.86 7.95
C SER A 17 -11.44 -16.90 6.80
N VAL A 18 -10.73 -15.81 6.67
CA VAL A 18 -10.93 -14.79 5.63
C VAL A 18 -9.67 -14.69 4.78
N PRO A 19 -9.68 -15.20 3.54
CA PRO A 19 -8.49 -15.18 2.70
C PRO A 19 -7.99 -13.77 2.39
N ALA A 20 -6.67 -13.59 2.37
CA ALA A 20 -6.03 -12.37 1.88
C ALA A 20 -6.44 -12.09 0.41
N ASN A 21 -6.50 -10.83 0.02
CA ASN A 21 -6.94 -10.40 -1.32
C ASN A 21 -8.40 -10.80 -1.67
N SER A 22 -9.20 -11.25 -0.70
CA SER A 22 -10.62 -11.53 -0.92
C SER A 22 -11.49 -10.29 -0.83
N LEU A 23 -12.64 -10.30 -1.50
CA LEU A 23 -13.60 -9.21 -1.42
C LEU A 23 -14.07 -8.96 0.02
N GLN A 24 -14.21 -10.03 0.82
CA GLN A 24 -14.56 -9.93 2.24
C GLN A 24 -13.49 -9.18 3.02
N ALA A 25 -12.21 -9.58 2.92
CA ALA A 25 -11.10 -8.91 3.62
C ALA A 25 -11.03 -7.40 3.27
N MET A 26 -11.24 -7.06 1.99
CA MET A 26 -11.28 -5.67 1.52
C MET A 26 -12.47 -4.90 2.10
N THR A 27 -13.66 -5.52 2.09
CA THR A 27 -14.89 -4.90 2.63
C THR A 27 -14.73 -4.60 4.12
N GLU A 28 -14.19 -5.54 4.89
CA GLU A 28 -13.95 -5.38 6.31
C GLU A 28 -12.96 -4.24 6.59
N ALA A 29 -11.82 -4.19 5.88
CA ALA A 29 -10.85 -3.11 6.01
C ALA A 29 -11.46 -1.74 5.73
N LEU A 30 -12.16 -1.60 4.60
CA LEU A 30 -12.81 -0.35 4.20
C LEU A 30 -13.90 0.09 5.18
N SER A 31 -14.65 -0.85 5.77
CA SER A 31 -15.71 -0.53 6.74
C SER A 31 -15.18 0.09 8.03
N LEU A 32 -13.94 -0.23 8.40
CA LEU A 32 -13.23 0.34 9.56
C LEU A 32 -12.47 1.63 9.23
N GLY A 33 -12.55 2.11 7.99
CA GLY A 33 -11.89 3.34 7.54
C GLY A 33 -10.45 3.17 7.08
N PHE A 34 -9.90 1.96 7.03
CA PHE A 34 -8.56 1.70 6.55
C PHE A 34 -8.45 1.89 5.04
N SER A 35 -7.27 2.30 4.59
CA SER A 35 -6.82 2.14 3.20
C SER A 35 -6.45 0.68 2.93
N ILE A 36 -6.24 0.33 1.68
CA ILE A 36 -5.93 -1.05 1.29
C ILE A 36 -4.66 -1.06 0.44
N GLU A 37 -3.77 -1.98 0.75
CA GLU A 37 -2.81 -2.51 -0.22
C GLU A 37 -3.38 -3.79 -0.83
N THR A 38 -3.19 -3.99 -2.14
CA THR A 38 -3.65 -5.20 -2.82
C THR A 38 -2.87 -5.49 -4.09
N ASP A 39 -2.69 -6.77 -4.37
CA ASP A 39 -2.01 -7.26 -5.55
C ASP A 39 -2.94 -7.28 -6.76
N ILE A 40 -2.52 -6.70 -7.88
CA ILE A 40 -3.30 -6.69 -9.11
C ILE A 40 -2.53 -7.33 -10.28
N ARG A 41 -3.26 -8.07 -11.12
CA ARG A 41 -2.74 -8.65 -12.34
C ARG A 41 -3.82 -8.89 -13.38
N ASP A 42 -3.41 -9.31 -14.56
CA ASP A 42 -4.30 -9.64 -15.66
C ASP A 42 -4.89 -11.05 -15.55
N ARG A 43 -6.12 -11.19 -15.98
CA ARG A 43 -6.75 -12.47 -16.28
C ARG A 43 -7.83 -12.27 -17.36
N ALA A 44 -7.65 -12.93 -18.50
CA ALA A 44 -8.64 -12.92 -19.59
C ALA A 44 -9.17 -11.52 -19.95
N GLY A 45 -8.27 -10.54 -20.05
CA GLY A 45 -8.60 -9.16 -20.41
C GLY A 45 -9.21 -8.32 -19.30
N SER A 46 -9.17 -8.80 -18.06
CA SER A 46 -9.64 -8.07 -16.88
C SER A 46 -8.55 -7.94 -15.83
N VAL A 47 -8.60 -6.87 -15.04
CA VAL A 47 -7.72 -6.72 -13.86
C VAL A 47 -8.36 -7.42 -12.67
N VAL A 48 -7.65 -8.39 -12.13
CA VAL A 48 -8.06 -9.20 -10.98
C VAL A 48 -7.15 -8.94 -9.78
N VAL A 49 -7.66 -9.21 -8.60
CA VAL A 49 -6.92 -9.16 -7.34
C VAL A 49 -6.36 -10.54 -7.05
N SER A 50 -5.04 -10.68 -7.19
CA SER A 50 -4.33 -11.93 -6.92
C SER A 50 -2.83 -11.70 -6.85
N HIS A 51 -2.16 -12.27 -5.84
CA HIS A 51 -0.70 -12.23 -5.75
C HIS A 51 -0.06 -13.11 -6.84
N ASP A 52 -0.45 -14.38 -6.90
CA ASP A 52 0.05 -15.33 -7.88
C ASP A 52 -0.85 -15.39 -9.11
N PRO A 53 -0.36 -15.87 -10.26
CA PRO A 53 -1.21 -16.13 -11.41
C PRO A 53 -2.37 -17.06 -11.04
N PRO A 54 -3.65 -16.62 -11.21
CA PRO A 54 -4.78 -17.46 -10.86
C PRO A 54 -4.77 -18.75 -11.67
N LYS A 55 -4.99 -19.88 -11.00
CA LYS A 55 -5.06 -21.20 -11.66
C LYS A 55 -6.26 -21.24 -12.60
N SER A 56 -6.15 -21.97 -13.70
CA SER A 56 -7.27 -22.16 -14.65
C SER A 56 -8.50 -22.83 -14.02
N SER A 57 -8.30 -23.63 -12.98
CA SER A 57 -9.35 -24.26 -12.18
C SER A 57 -10.05 -23.31 -11.21
N GLU A 58 -9.49 -22.14 -10.94
CA GLU A 58 -10.03 -21.16 -9.99
C GLU A 58 -11.22 -20.44 -10.63
N LYS A 59 -12.43 -20.78 -10.17
CA LYS A 59 -13.68 -20.29 -10.76
C LYS A 59 -13.99 -18.84 -10.41
N THR A 60 -13.56 -18.39 -9.22
CA THR A 60 -13.91 -17.07 -8.70
C THR A 60 -12.64 -16.32 -8.32
N VAL A 61 -12.43 -15.17 -8.95
CA VAL A 61 -11.41 -14.19 -8.58
C VAL A 61 -12.07 -12.84 -8.35
N THR A 62 -11.54 -12.07 -7.42
CA THR A 62 -12.03 -10.72 -7.17
C THR A 62 -11.56 -9.80 -8.31
N LEU A 63 -12.50 -9.09 -8.95
CA LEU A 63 -12.18 -8.06 -9.94
C LEU A 63 -11.82 -6.75 -9.22
N LEU A 64 -10.83 -6.01 -9.73
CA LEU A 64 -10.50 -4.67 -9.23
C LEU A 64 -11.73 -3.75 -9.24
N SER A 65 -12.58 -3.85 -10.28
CA SER A 65 -13.83 -3.06 -10.36
C SER A 65 -14.75 -3.25 -9.17
N LYS A 66 -14.75 -4.45 -8.54
CA LYS A 66 -15.56 -4.69 -7.33
C LYS A 66 -15.01 -3.97 -6.11
N ILE A 67 -13.70 -3.89 -5.97
CA ILE A 67 -13.07 -3.10 -4.90
C ILE A 67 -13.42 -1.62 -5.07
N LEU A 68 -13.39 -1.10 -6.29
CA LEU A 68 -13.78 0.29 -6.58
C LEU A 68 -15.26 0.57 -6.27
N GLU A 69 -16.14 -0.41 -6.44
CA GLU A 69 -17.58 -0.28 -6.14
C GLU A 69 -17.87 -0.24 -4.62
N ILE A 70 -17.11 -0.95 -3.81
CA ILE A 70 -17.34 -1.01 -2.36
C ILE A 70 -16.66 0.12 -1.59
N ARG A 71 -15.62 0.75 -2.16
CA ARG A 71 -14.95 1.88 -1.54
C ARG A 71 -15.85 3.12 -1.62
N ARG A 72 -16.20 3.71 -0.48
CA ARG A 72 -17.13 4.84 -0.38
C ARG A 72 -16.52 6.10 0.22
N ASN A 73 -15.39 5.98 0.90
CA ASN A 73 -14.71 7.10 1.53
C ASN A 73 -13.56 7.58 0.65
N GLU A 74 -13.60 8.83 0.21
CA GLU A 74 -12.56 9.43 -0.66
C GLU A 74 -11.20 9.56 0.01
N LEU A 75 -11.14 9.58 1.34
CA LEU A 75 -9.88 9.61 2.09
C LEU A 75 -9.13 8.28 2.04
N GLN A 76 -9.84 7.17 1.80
CA GLN A 76 -9.22 5.85 1.69
C GLN A 76 -8.47 5.73 0.36
N THR A 77 -7.21 5.31 0.43
CA THR A 77 -6.33 5.14 -0.72
C THR A 77 -6.15 3.67 -1.06
N LEU A 78 -6.06 3.34 -2.35
CA LEU A 78 -5.71 2.00 -2.82
C LEU A 78 -4.24 2.00 -3.27
N ALA A 79 -3.38 1.24 -2.58
CA ALA A 79 -2.04 0.93 -3.02
C ALA A 79 -2.08 -0.34 -3.89
N LEU A 80 -1.88 -0.18 -5.20
CA LEU A 80 -2.07 -1.22 -6.19
C LEU A 80 -0.72 -1.81 -6.61
N ASN A 81 -0.39 -2.96 -6.03
CA ASN A 81 0.83 -3.71 -6.31
C ASN A 81 0.70 -4.43 -7.65
N VAL A 82 1.46 -4.00 -8.65
CA VAL A 82 1.36 -4.49 -10.03
C VAL A 82 2.20 -5.76 -10.21
N LYS A 83 1.55 -6.91 -10.38
CA LYS A 83 2.17 -8.23 -10.48
C LYS A 83 2.34 -8.74 -11.92
N SER A 84 1.89 -7.98 -12.92
CA SER A 84 2.09 -8.29 -14.34
C SER A 84 2.16 -7.01 -15.17
N ASP A 85 2.97 -7.02 -16.22
CA ASP A 85 3.04 -5.91 -17.17
C ASP A 85 1.81 -5.89 -18.10
N GLY A 86 1.52 -4.72 -18.68
CA GLY A 86 0.41 -4.56 -19.64
C GLY A 86 -0.95 -4.26 -19.01
N LEU A 87 -1.01 -3.99 -17.72
CA LEU A 87 -2.28 -3.69 -17.04
C LEU A 87 -2.88 -2.35 -17.45
N LEU A 88 -2.06 -1.39 -17.87
CA LEU A 88 -2.53 -0.04 -18.22
C LEU A 88 -3.66 -0.06 -19.26
N ASP A 89 -3.59 -0.95 -20.25
CA ASP A 89 -4.54 -1.03 -21.36
C ASP A 89 -5.88 -1.66 -20.96
N ILE A 90 -5.94 -2.33 -19.80
CA ILE A 90 -7.13 -3.03 -19.31
C ILE A 90 -7.63 -2.52 -17.96
N LEU A 91 -7.05 -1.42 -17.45
CA LEU A 91 -7.55 -0.78 -16.24
C LEU A 91 -9.02 -0.35 -16.40
N PRO A 92 -9.82 -0.39 -15.32
CA PRO A 92 -11.19 0.10 -15.36
C PRO A 92 -11.26 1.57 -15.80
N LEU A 93 -12.15 1.90 -16.73
CA LEU A 93 -12.39 3.28 -17.20
C LEU A 93 -13.08 4.18 -16.17
N LYS A 94 -13.49 3.61 -15.03
CA LYS A 94 -14.14 4.36 -13.94
C LYS A 94 -13.10 5.16 -13.15
N PRO A 95 -13.46 6.33 -12.58
CA PRO A 95 -12.62 7.05 -11.64
C PRO A 95 -12.24 6.13 -10.47
N MET A 96 -10.93 6.01 -10.21
CA MET A 96 -10.44 5.13 -9.16
C MET A 96 -10.30 5.83 -7.80
N GLY A 97 -10.56 7.16 -7.75
CA GLY A 97 -10.38 7.97 -6.55
C GLY A 97 -8.92 7.98 -6.08
N SER A 98 -8.66 8.11 -4.79
CA SER A 98 -7.27 8.10 -4.27
C SER A 98 -6.65 6.72 -4.45
N HIS A 99 -5.56 6.64 -5.22
CA HIS A 99 -4.81 5.41 -5.49
C HIS A 99 -3.41 5.72 -5.98
N PHE A 100 -2.55 4.72 -5.97
CA PHE A 100 -1.27 4.73 -6.67
C PHE A 100 -0.87 3.29 -7.07
N PHE A 101 -0.02 3.20 -8.10
CA PHE A 101 0.55 1.94 -8.57
C PHE A 101 2.00 1.82 -8.14
N PHE A 102 2.46 0.63 -7.84
CA PHE A 102 3.85 0.37 -7.45
C PHE A 102 4.29 -1.06 -7.83
N ASP A 103 5.57 -1.37 -7.63
CA ASP A 103 6.21 -2.67 -7.93
C ASP A 103 6.19 -3.06 -9.43
N MET A 104 6.07 -2.09 -10.30
CA MET A 104 6.11 -2.30 -11.74
C MET A 104 7.54 -2.52 -12.24
N SER A 105 7.66 -3.24 -13.36
CA SER A 105 8.91 -3.21 -14.13
C SER A 105 9.26 -1.78 -14.57
N ALA A 106 10.54 -1.50 -14.84
CA ALA A 106 10.96 -0.17 -15.26
C ALA A 106 10.24 0.28 -16.57
N PRO A 107 10.07 -0.57 -17.62
CA PRO A 107 9.30 -0.20 -18.80
C PRO A 107 7.84 0.13 -18.49
N GLU A 108 7.20 -0.63 -17.62
CA GLU A 108 5.81 -0.39 -17.22
C GLU A 108 5.67 0.90 -16.41
N THR A 109 6.58 1.17 -15.48
CA THR A 109 6.65 2.44 -14.73
C THR A 109 6.70 3.64 -15.67
N VAL A 110 7.49 3.58 -16.77
CA VAL A 110 7.56 4.65 -17.77
C VAL A 110 6.22 4.86 -18.47
N LYS A 111 5.51 3.79 -18.84
CA LYS A 111 4.18 3.88 -19.46
C LYS A 111 3.16 4.56 -18.53
N PHE A 112 3.06 4.10 -17.28
CA PHE A 112 2.16 4.70 -16.29
C PHE A 112 2.46 6.18 -16.06
N ARG A 113 3.73 6.56 -15.95
CA ARG A 113 4.15 7.96 -15.88
C ARG A 113 3.71 8.78 -17.09
N THR A 114 3.87 8.23 -18.29
CA THR A 114 3.56 8.94 -19.55
C THR A 114 2.10 9.35 -19.63
N VAL A 115 1.20 8.55 -19.08
CA VAL A 115 -0.24 8.87 -19.01
C VAL A 115 -0.64 9.65 -17.75
N GLY A 116 0.32 10.03 -16.90
CA GLY A 116 0.06 10.78 -15.67
C GLY A 116 -0.58 9.98 -14.55
N ALA A 117 -0.49 8.64 -14.59
CA ALA A 117 -0.99 7.80 -13.50
C ALA A 117 -0.18 8.03 -12.22
N PRO A 118 -0.83 8.07 -11.04
CA PRO A 118 -0.13 8.21 -9.77
C PRO A 118 0.67 6.95 -9.48
N ILE A 119 1.98 7.10 -9.24
CA ILE A 119 2.88 6.00 -8.92
C ILE A 119 3.59 6.24 -7.60
N ALA A 120 3.89 5.16 -6.89
CA ALA A 120 4.89 5.19 -5.84
C ALA A 120 6.21 4.59 -6.33
N ILE A 121 7.31 5.16 -5.83
CA ILE A 121 8.64 4.62 -6.00
C ILE A 121 9.02 3.84 -4.75
N ARG A 122 9.58 2.65 -4.93
CA ARG A 122 10.11 1.89 -3.79
C ARG A 122 11.44 2.47 -3.33
N ALA A 123 11.59 2.59 -2.02
CA ALA A 123 12.86 2.82 -1.35
C ALA A 123 13.16 1.62 -0.46
N SER A 124 14.29 0.96 -0.66
CA SER A 124 14.69 -0.24 0.09
C SER A 124 16.22 -0.36 0.14
N GLU A 125 16.72 -1.37 0.84
CA GLU A 125 18.15 -1.69 0.89
C GLU A 125 18.71 -2.03 -0.50
N TYR A 126 17.85 -2.50 -1.40
CA TYR A 126 18.24 -2.95 -2.74
C TYR A 126 18.02 -1.88 -3.82
N GLU A 127 17.29 -0.81 -3.51
CA GLU A 127 16.91 0.22 -4.47
C GLU A 127 17.34 1.58 -3.95
N SER A 128 18.49 2.09 -4.42
CA SER A 128 18.90 3.45 -4.12
C SER A 128 18.05 4.43 -4.94
N VAL A 129 17.13 5.08 -4.27
CA VAL A 129 16.18 5.96 -4.94
C VAL A 129 16.60 7.41 -4.85
N SER A 130 16.85 8.02 -6.01
CA SER A 130 16.77 9.47 -6.14
C SER A 130 15.30 9.86 -6.30
N VAL A 131 14.61 10.13 -5.22
CA VAL A 131 13.21 10.56 -5.21
C VAL A 131 13.01 11.82 -6.08
N SER A 132 14.02 12.68 -6.18
CA SER A 132 13.98 13.92 -6.93
C SER A 132 13.81 13.77 -8.45
N GLY A 133 14.27 12.65 -9.03
CA GLY A 133 14.24 12.44 -10.49
C GLY A 133 13.03 11.67 -11.02
N THR A 134 12.15 11.18 -10.17
CA THR A 134 11.16 10.16 -10.57
C THR A 134 9.76 10.67 -10.88
N ASN A 135 9.40 11.91 -10.52
CA ASN A 135 8.02 12.41 -10.57
C ASN A 135 7.00 11.49 -9.89
N ALA A 136 7.45 10.58 -9.02
CA ALA A 136 6.55 9.76 -8.22
C ALA A 136 5.74 10.61 -7.25
N SER A 137 4.46 10.28 -7.10
CA SER A 137 3.54 10.97 -6.18
C SER A 137 3.70 10.46 -4.75
N TRP A 138 4.18 9.23 -4.59
CA TRP A 138 4.31 8.51 -3.31
C TRP A 138 5.68 7.86 -3.18
N VAL A 139 6.06 7.56 -1.94
CA VAL A 139 7.17 6.65 -1.61
C VAL A 139 6.62 5.41 -0.94
N TRP A 140 7.02 4.24 -1.43
CA TRP A 140 6.80 2.93 -0.81
C TRP A 140 8.09 2.53 -0.11
N LEU A 141 8.12 2.71 1.21
CA LEU A 141 9.32 2.49 2.03
C LEU A 141 9.33 1.05 2.55
N ASP A 142 10.17 0.23 1.97
CA ASP A 142 10.28 -1.19 2.26
C ASP A 142 11.61 -1.54 2.95
N SER A 143 11.61 -2.62 3.70
CA SER A 143 12.78 -3.08 4.46
C SER A 143 12.82 -4.60 4.52
N PHE A 144 13.54 -5.23 3.60
CA PHE A 144 13.57 -6.69 3.47
C PHE A 144 14.42 -7.37 4.54
N GLU A 145 15.57 -6.79 4.90
CA GLU A 145 16.53 -7.40 5.82
C GLU A 145 16.52 -6.75 7.21
N GLY A 146 16.29 -5.44 7.27
CA GLY A 146 16.30 -4.69 8.53
C GLY A 146 15.71 -3.31 8.40
N ASP A 147 15.31 -2.72 9.50
CA ASP A 147 14.66 -1.41 9.51
C ASP A 147 15.67 -0.28 9.29
N TRP A 148 16.31 -0.27 8.11
CA TRP A 148 17.39 0.64 7.69
C TRP A 148 17.00 2.12 7.71
N PHE A 149 15.71 2.40 7.70
CA PHE A 149 15.15 3.75 7.64
C PHE A 149 15.00 4.42 9.01
N LEU A 150 15.29 3.75 10.12
CA LEU A 150 15.04 4.29 11.48
C LEU A 150 15.81 5.58 11.79
N ASP A 151 16.92 5.82 11.11
CA ASP A 151 17.74 7.04 11.22
C ASP A 151 17.38 8.11 10.15
N ARG A 152 16.37 7.87 9.32
CA ARG A 152 15.94 8.77 8.24
C ARG A 152 14.86 9.74 8.70
N ASP A 153 14.66 10.80 7.90
CA ASP A 153 13.57 11.76 8.08
C ASP A 153 12.83 11.97 6.76
N ILE A 154 11.50 11.80 6.77
CA ILE A 154 10.68 11.87 5.55
C ILE A 154 10.79 13.24 4.89
N GLY A 155 10.81 14.30 5.68
CA GLY A 155 10.91 15.67 5.15
C GLY A 155 12.19 15.89 4.37
N VAL A 156 13.31 15.31 4.82
CA VAL A 156 14.64 15.47 4.22
C VAL A 156 14.92 14.41 3.18
N ASP A 157 14.83 13.11 3.56
CA ASP A 157 15.29 12.01 2.72
C ASP A 157 14.32 11.70 1.57
N PHE A 158 13.02 11.98 1.77
CA PHE A 158 11.97 11.68 0.79
C PHE A 158 11.24 12.95 0.30
N LEU A 159 11.83 14.13 0.50
CA LEU A 159 11.34 15.44 0.02
C LEU A 159 9.90 15.76 0.48
N GLY A 160 9.51 15.29 1.67
CA GLY A 160 8.17 15.47 2.22
C GLY A 160 7.06 14.79 1.43
N LYS A 161 7.38 13.84 0.55
CA LYS A 161 6.35 13.09 -0.19
C LYS A 161 5.54 12.18 0.75
N PRO A 162 4.25 11.97 0.46
CA PRO A 162 3.47 10.93 1.11
C PRO A 162 4.22 9.60 1.08
N THR A 163 4.48 9.03 2.26
CA THR A 163 5.30 7.82 2.40
C THR A 163 4.51 6.72 3.09
N VAL A 164 4.41 5.55 2.48
CA VAL A 164 3.85 4.34 3.09
C VAL A 164 4.99 3.44 3.53
N VAL A 165 5.07 3.16 4.81
CA VAL A 165 6.08 2.27 5.42
C VAL A 165 5.53 0.86 5.45
N VAL A 166 6.30 -0.08 4.91
CA VAL A 166 5.99 -1.52 5.05
C VAL A 166 6.39 -1.95 6.45
N SER A 167 5.42 -2.45 7.20
CA SER A 167 5.64 -2.86 8.58
C SER A 167 6.47 -4.14 8.66
N SER A 168 7.38 -4.20 9.63
CA SER A 168 8.43 -5.23 9.71
C SER A 168 7.88 -6.65 9.86
N GLU A 169 6.66 -6.83 10.38
CA GLU A 169 6.03 -8.16 10.50
C GLU A 169 5.70 -8.78 9.14
N LEU A 170 5.52 -7.96 8.08
CA LEU A 170 5.33 -8.48 6.72
C LEU A 170 6.58 -9.23 6.20
N HIS A 171 7.72 -8.99 6.83
CA HIS A 171 8.99 -9.69 6.59
C HIS A 171 9.39 -10.60 7.76
N GLY A 172 8.43 -10.97 8.64
CA GLY A 172 8.64 -11.92 9.75
C GLY A 172 9.44 -11.36 10.92
N ARG A 173 9.61 -10.03 11.03
CA ARG A 173 10.30 -9.35 12.13
C ARG A 173 9.30 -8.71 13.10
N LYS A 174 9.79 -8.25 14.26
CA LYS A 174 8.98 -7.51 15.22
C LYS A 174 8.69 -6.09 14.72
N PRO A 175 7.44 -5.62 14.77
CA PRO A 175 7.06 -4.34 14.16
C PRO A 175 7.33 -3.10 15.03
N GLU A 176 7.60 -3.25 16.34
CA GLU A 176 7.54 -2.13 17.29
C GLU A 176 8.55 -1.01 16.98
N ALA A 177 9.70 -1.33 16.38
CA ALA A 177 10.69 -0.32 16.00
C ALA A 177 10.18 0.53 14.83
N ALA A 178 9.64 -0.10 13.80
CA ALA A 178 9.02 0.58 12.67
C ALA A 178 7.79 1.40 13.11
N TRP A 179 6.95 0.86 13.99
CA TRP A 179 5.77 1.55 14.52
C TRP A 179 6.15 2.80 15.34
N LYS A 180 7.18 2.72 16.17
CA LYS A 180 7.73 3.90 16.89
C LYS A 180 8.21 4.96 15.94
N TRP A 181 8.91 4.56 14.89
CA TRP A 181 9.41 5.50 13.88
C TRP A 181 8.25 6.16 13.13
N VAL A 182 7.26 5.41 12.65
CA VAL A 182 6.06 5.93 11.98
C VAL A 182 5.32 6.92 12.89
N THR A 183 5.12 6.56 14.17
CA THR A 183 4.52 7.45 15.18
C THR A 183 5.31 8.75 15.31
N SER A 184 6.64 8.67 15.42
CA SER A 184 7.53 9.83 15.51
C SER A 184 7.42 10.73 14.26
N GLN A 185 7.43 10.16 13.06
CA GLN A 185 7.29 10.92 11.82
C GLN A 185 5.93 11.61 11.73
N HIS A 186 4.86 10.92 12.12
CA HIS A 186 3.51 11.50 12.17
C HIS A 186 3.42 12.68 13.14
N LEU A 187 3.99 12.56 14.34
CA LEU A 187 4.02 13.63 15.35
C LEU A 187 4.85 14.84 14.92
N LYS A 188 5.83 14.65 14.05
CA LYS A 188 6.58 15.77 13.40
C LYS A 188 5.77 16.47 12.30
N GLY A 189 4.59 15.97 11.95
CA GLY A 189 3.74 16.51 10.87
C GLY A 189 4.09 15.99 9.47
N ASN A 190 4.93 14.97 9.36
CA ASN A 190 5.21 14.33 8.07
C ASN A 190 3.99 13.53 7.57
N ASP A 191 3.84 13.47 6.24
CA ASP A 191 2.79 12.68 5.59
C ASP A 191 3.21 11.21 5.51
N VAL A 192 3.01 10.50 6.63
CA VAL A 192 3.36 9.09 6.80
C VAL A 192 2.14 8.21 6.96
N SER A 193 2.19 7.05 6.35
CA SER A 193 1.22 5.96 6.42
C SER A 193 1.96 4.65 6.71
N ILE A 194 1.23 3.61 7.10
CA ILE A 194 1.80 2.28 7.34
C ILE A 194 1.01 1.21 6.60
N CYS A 195 1.70 0.23 6.00
CA CYS A 195 1.11 -0.99 5.46
C CYS A 195 1.41 -2.16 6.40
N THR A 196 0.38 -2.85 6.88
CA THR A 196 0.51 -3.85 7.96
C THR A 196 -0.57 -4.93 7.90
N ASP A 197 -0.26 -6.14 8.36
CA ASP A 197 -1.23 -7.19 8.65
C ASP A 197 -1.97 -6.97 9.98
N LEU A 198 -1.51 -6.01 10.79
CA LEU A 198 -1.95 -5.79 12.17
C LEU A 198 -2.55 -4.38 12.39
N PRO A 199 -3.49 -3.90 11.56
CA PRO A 199 -3.93 -2.49 11.57
C PRO A 199 -4.55 -2.06 12.91
N ASN A 200 -5.34 -2.92 13.55
CA ASN A 200 -5.93 -2.61 14.85
C ASN A 200 -4.87 -2.55 15.96
N GLN A 201 -3.89 -3.47 15.94
CA GLN A 201 -2.79 -3.47 16.92
C GLN A 201 -1.90 -2.24 16.77
N PHE A 202 -1.70 -1.76 15.54
CA PHE A 202 -0.98 -0.50 15.32
C PHE A 202 -1.74 0.70 15.90
N LEU A 203 -3.07 0.76 15.77
CA LEU A 203 -3.89 1.81 16.39
C LEU A 203 -3.75 1.80 17.91
N ASP A 204 -3.89 0.63 18.54
CA ASP A 204 -3.73 0.46 19.97
C ASP A 204 -2.34 0.91 20.44
N PHE A 205 -1.29 0.48 19.72
CA PHE A 205 0.09 0.90 19.96
C PHE A 205 0.28 2.42 19.88
N PHE A 206 -0.29 3.07 18.87
CA PHE A 206 -0.21 4.51 18.71
C PHE A 206 -0.91 5.24 19.87
N ASP A 207 -2.11 4.83 20.26
CA ASP A 207 -2.88 5.47 21.33
C ASP A 207 -2.23 5.29 22.73
N GLU A 208 -1.44 4.23 22.93
CA GLU A 208 -0.64 4.01 24.12
C GLU A 208 0.70 4.79 24.11
N SER A 209 1.12 5.29 22.96
CA SER A 209 2.41 5.97 22.79
C SER A 209 2.39 7.39 23.39
N PRO A 210 3.52 7.89 23.95
CA PRO A 210 3.64 9.27 24.39
C PRO A 210 3.38 10.25 23.22
N GLY A 211 2.30 11.02 23.30
CA GLY A 211 1.86 11.96 22.24
C GLY A 211 0.72 11.46 21.35
N GLY A 212 0.24 10.23 21.55
CA GLY A 212 -0.93 9.69 20.85
C GLY A 212 -2.29 10.14 21.40
N LYS A 213 -2.29 10.78 22.57
CA LYS A 213 -3.49 11.29 23.26
C LYS A 213 -3.77 12.74 22.94
#